data_81ffe3867b2fd532fbd7bd18537b5110
#
_entry.id   81ffe3867b2fd532fbd7bd18537b5110
#
_cell.length_a   1.000
_cell.length_b   1.000
_cell.length_c   1.000
_cell.angle_alpha   90.00
_cell.angle_beta   90.00
_cell.angle_gamma   90.00
#
_symmetry.space_group_name_H-M   'P 1'
#
loop_
_entity.id
_entity.type
_entity.pdbx_description
1 polymer ?
#
loop_
_entity_poly.entity_id
_entity_poly.type
_entity_poly.pdbx_seq_one_letter_code
_entity_poly.pdbx_strand_id
1 'polypeptide(L)'
;MFVHLVKDPTGHLTVIKRSVSTFFSNDAVTPGPRAGSVAGPAAYHGFVNEFSVAIPGVDGASSASPYSSSDSERWVPEEHKSSARTEFERDRARILHSSALRRLGEKTQVLGPISDDFVRTRLTHSLEVAQVGRELGKELGADPDVVDAACLSHDLGHPPFGHNGERALDAAAASIGGFEGNAQTLRVVTRLEPKVIGPGGVPAGLNLSRATLDAICKYPWVKSGGPDLAKSTRKFSVYPDDAPVFAWMRQGTPAGRRCLEAQIMDLSDD
;
A
#
# COMPACT_ATOMS: atom_id res chain seq x y z
N MET A 1 -15.81 -3.10 5.02
CA MET A 1 -15.10 -4.27 4.45
C MET A 1 -14.75 -5.21 5.59
N PHE A 2 -14.99 -6.52 5.46
CA PHE A 2 -14.59 -7.54 6.45
C PHE A 2 -13.70 -8.54 5.74
N VAL A 3 -12.54 -8.81 6.33
CA VAL A 3 -11.62 -9.85 5.87
C VAL A 3 -11.68 -10.99 6.88
N HIS A 4 -11.99 -12.20 6.42
CA HIS A 4 -11.95 -13.41 7.23
C HIS A 4 -10.84 -14.33 6.72
N LEU A 5 -9.98 -14.76 7.63
CA LEU A 5 -9.00 -15.80 7.38
C LEU A 5 -9.59 -17.15 7.81
N VAL A 6 -9.65 -18.08 6.89
CA VAL A 6 -10.09 -19.45 7.15
C VAL A 6 -8.90 -20.38 6.94
N LYS A 7 -8.46 -21.03 7.99
CA LYS A 7 -7.40 -22.06 7.94
C LYS A 7 -8.05 -23.42 7.84
N ASP A 8 -7.73 -24.17 6.79
CA ASP A 8 -8.19 -25.55 6.66
C ASP A 8 -7.36 -26.52 7.52
N PRO A 9 -7.81 -27.78 7.71
CA PRO A 9 -7.09 -28.77 8.51
C PRO A 9 -5.70 -29.15 7.98
N THR A 10 -5.38 -28.79 6.72
CA THR A 10 -4.08 -29.04 6.09
C THR A 10 -3.12 -27.86 6.26
N GLY A 11 -3.55 -26.77 6.96
CA GLY A 11 -2.75 -25.58 7.16
C GLY A 11 -2.88 -24.52 6.06
N HIS A 12 -3.72 -24.77 5.04
CA HIS A 12 -3.97 -23.84 3.96
C HIS A 12 -4.82 -22.67 4.45
N LEU A 13 -4.36 -21.44 4.20
CA LEU A 13 -5.05 -20.19 4.58
C LEU A 13 -5.79 -19.64 3.37
N THR A 14 -7.11 -19.48 3.50
CA THR A 14 -7.97 -18.82 2.52
C THR A 14 -8.38 -17.47 3.06
N VAL A 15 -8.11 -16.42 2.31
CA VAL A 15 -8.55 -15.04 2.61
C VAL A 15 -9.90 -14.83 1.96
N ILE A 16 -10.95 -14.66 2.77
CA ILE A 16 -12.30 -14.35 2.29
C ILE A 16 -12.56 -12.87 2.51
N LYS A 17 -12.68 -12.12 1.41
CA LYS A 17 -12.98 -10.71 1.40
C LYS A 17 -14.48 -10.51 1.19
N ARG A 18 -15.18 -9.88 2.13
CA ARG A 18 -16.57 -9.49 2.01
C ARG A 18 -16.68 -7.97 1.92
N SER A 19 -17.07 -7.48 0.75
CA SER A 19 -17.40 -6.06 0.55
C SER A 19 -18.92 -5.90 0.76
N VAL A 20 -19.30 -4.97 1.65
CA VAL A 20 -20.70 -4.56 1.80
C VAL A 20 -20.87 -3.26 1.02
N SER A 21 -21.44 -3.34 -0.18
CA SER A 21 -21.83 -2.15 -0.95
C SER A 21 -23.29 -1.82 -0.57
N THR A 22 -23.52 -0.71 0.08
CA THR A 22 -24.87 -0.14 0.25
C THR A 22 -25.20 0.64 -1.02
N PHE A 23 -25.98 0.05 -1.90
CA PHE A 23 -26.63 0.80 -2.98
C PHE A 23 -27.86 1.49 -2.41
N PHE A 24 -27.86 2.80 -2.30
CA PHE A 24 -29.09 3.57 -2.23
C PHE A 24 -29.62 3.71 -3.65
N SER A 25 -30.71 2.99 -3.93
CA SER A 25 -31.50 3.23 -5.14
C SER A 25 -32.22 4.58 -4.98
N ASN A 26 -31.81 5.57 -5.76
CA ASN A 26 -32.58 6.81 -5.95
C ASN A 26 -33.70 6.54 -6.95
N ASP A 27 -34.72 5.82 -6.53
CA ASP A 27 -35.99 5.83 -7.26
C ASP A 27 -36.75 7.10 -6.86
N ALA A 28 -36.99 7.94 -7.86
CA ALA A 28 -37.74 9.19 -7.75
C ALA A 28 -39.13 8.93 -7.11
N VAL A 29 -39.37 9.52 -5.97
CA VAL A 29 -40.66 9.48 -5.27
C VAL A 29 -41.64 10.41 -5.99
N THR A 30 -42.58 9.84 -6.73
CA THR A 30 -43.85 10.52 -7.03
C THR A 30 -44.83 10.34 -5.87
N PRO A 31 -45.52 11.37 -5.40
CA PRO A 31 -46.41 11.25 -4.26
C PRO A 31 -47.77 10.67 -4.66
N GLY A 32 -48.15 9.55 -4.09
CA GLY A 32 -49.48 8.95 -4.17
C GLY A 32 -49.87 8.28 -2.83
N PRO A 33 -51.15 8.10 -2.47
CA PRO A 33 -51.61 8.05 -1.06
C PRO A 33 -51.52 6.67 -0.42
N ARG A 34 -51.23 6.70 0.88
CA ARG A 34 -51.34 5.77 1.99
C ARG A 34 -51.97 4.39 1.76
N ALA A 35 -51.19 3.34 2.00
CA ALA A 35 -51.61 2.13 2.74
C ALA A 35 -50.37 1.42 3.26
N GLY A 36 -50.37 0.98 4.52
CA GLY A 36 -49.21 0.39 5.21
C GLY A 36 -48.85 -1.00 4.69
N SER A 37 -47.60 -1.21 4.49
CA SER A 37 -46.99 -2.53 4.48
C SER A 37 -45.58 -2.43 5.07
N VAL A 38 -45.31 -3.30 6.04
CA VAL A 38 -44.05 -3.46 6.73
C VAL A 38 -43.04 -4.00 5.67
N ALA A 39 -42.01 -3.24 5.37
CA ALA A 39 -40.92 -3.69 4.48
C ALA A 39 -40.14 -4.80 5.17
N GLY A 40 -40.09 -5.97 4.53
CA GLY A 40 -39.24 -7.06 4.92
C GLY A 40 -37.76 -6.72 4.69
N PRO A 41 -36.82 -7.47 5.30
CA PRO A 41 -35.39 -7.17 5.22
C PRO A 41 -34.90 -7.28 3.78
N ALA A 42 -34.24 -6.23 3.31
CA ALA A 42 -33.59 -6.19 2.00
C ALA A 42 -32.53 -7.32 1.90
N ALA A 43 -32.59 -8.10 0.83
CA ALA A 43 -31.61 -9.14 0.55
C ALA A 43 -30.26 -8.51 0.23
N TYR A 44 -29.26 -8.78 1.06
CA TYR A 44 -27.87 -8.38 0.82
C TYR A 44 -27.22 -9.32 -0.20
N HIS A 45 -26.99 -8.86 -1.42
CA HIS A 45 -26.12 -9.53 -2.36
C HIS A 45 -24.68 -9.01 -2.15
N GLY A 46 -23.88 -9.77 -1.38
CA GLY A 46 -22.44 -9.52 -1.23
C GLY A 46 -21.68 -10.27 -2.31
N PHE A 47 -20.80 -9.59 -3.05
CA PHE A 47 -19.80 -10.23 -3.87
C PHE A 47 -18.74 -10.83 -2.94
N VAL A 48 -18.49 -12.13 -3.06
CA VAL A 48 -17.43 -12.85 -2.35
C VAL A 48 -16.30 -13.07 -3.34
N ASN A 49 -15.17 -12.40 -3.16
CA ASN A 49 -13.94 -12.73 -3.84
C ASN A 49 -13.12 -13.67 -2.94
N GLU A 50 -12.95 -14.91 -3.35
CA GLU A 50 -12.07 -15.87 -2.68
C GLU A 50 -10.67 -15.77 -3.29
N PHE A 51 -9.68 -15.43 -2.48
CA PHE A 51 -8.26 -15.50 -2.82
C PHE A 51 -7.63 -16.63 -2.02
N SER A 52 -7.06 -17.61 -2.71
CA SER A 52 -6.29 -18.69 -2.07
C SER A 52 -4.80 -18.37 -2.14
N VAL A 53 -4.16 -18.19 -0.99
CA VAL A 53 -2.71 -18.03 -0.87
C VAL A 53 -2.17 -19.31 -0.24
N ALA A 54 -1.43 -20.10 -1.01
CA ALA A 54 -0.66 -21.20 -0.46
C ALA A 54 0.59 -20.67 0.25
N ILE A 55 0.64 -20.77 1.56
CA ILE A 55 1.83 -20.43 2.36
C ILE A 55 2.55 -21.74 2.68
N PRO A 56 3.74 -21.99 2.12
CA PRO A 56 4.52 -23.16 2.50
C PRO A 56 5.00 -23.01 3.94
N GLY A 57 4.65 -23.99 4.83
CA GLY A 57 5.36 -24.21 6.08
C GLY A 57 5.05 -23.26 7.23
N VAL A 58 3.79 -23.11 7.61
CA VAL A 58 3.44 -22.58 8.94
C VAL A 58 3.22 -23.77 9.89
N ASP A 59 4.23 -24.59 10.01
CA ASP A 59 4.32 -25.58 11.08
C ASP A 59 5.13 -24.96 12.23
N GLY A 60 4.44 -24.60 13.30
CA GLY A 60 5.02 -24.29 14.60
C GLY A 60 5.84 -22.99 14.65
N ALA A 61 5.33 -22.01 15.38
CA ALA A 61 6.00 -20.74 15.66
C ALA A 61 7.48 -20.91 16.04
N SER A 62 8.37 -20.75 15.06
CA SER A 62 9.77 -20.44 15.33
C SER A 62 9.79 -19.01 15.87
N SER A 63 10.34 -18.81 17.06
CA SER A 63 10.52 -17.48 17.67
C SER A 63 11.57 -16.61 16.97
N ALA A 64 12.10 -17.07 15.84
CA ALA A 64 13.07 -16.31 15.03
C ALA A 64 12.32 -15.36 14.08
N SER A 65 12.68 -14.10 14.11
CA SER A 65 12.21 -13.10 13.13
C SER A 65 12.48 -13.61 11.71
N PRO A 66 11.51 -13.50 10.77
CA PRO A 66 11.74 -13.85 9.37
C PRO A 66 12.72 -12.89 8.67
N TYR A 67 13.12 -11.81 9.35
CA TYR A 67 14.01 -10.77 8.83
C TYR A 67 15.44 -10.97 9.30
N SER A 68 16.37 -10.79 8.39
CA SER A 68 17.82 -10.76 8.65
C SER A 68 18.28 -9.37 9.10
N SER A 69 19.51 -9.25 9.55
CA SER A 69 20.11 -7.94 9.88
C SER A 69 20.13 -7.00 8.67
N SER A 70 20.30 -7.54 7.46
CA SER A 70 20.30 -6.73 6.24
C SER A 70 18.95 -6.10 5.93
N ASP A 71 17.84 -6.69 6.38
CA ASP A 71 16.49 -6.17 6.16
C ASP A 71 16.23 -4.87 6.94
N SER A 72 16.92 -4.67 8.06
CA SER A 72 16.89 -3.44 8.85
C SER A 72 17.90 -2.38 8.43
N GLU A 73 18.82 -2.69 7.47
CA GLU A 73 19.77 -1.72 6.95
C GLU A 73 19.09 -0.55 6.24
N ARG A 74 19.74 0.62 6.27
CA ARG A 74 19.32 1.86 5.62
C ARG A 74 20.24 2.24 4.49
N TRP A 75 19.71 2.87 3.45
CA TRP A 75 20.49 3.35 2.31
C TRP A 75 21.64 4.27 2.73
N VAL A 76 21.36 5.21 3.63
CA VAL A 76 22.38 6.02 4.31
C VAL A 76 22.50 5.52 5.74
N PRO A 77 23.67 5.04 6.17
CA PRO A 77 23.87 4.61 7.54
C PRO A 77 23.57 5.74 8.53
N GLU A 78 22.84 5.41 9.60
CA GLU A 78 22.54 6.31 10.70
C GLU A 78 23.12 5.76 12.00
N GLU A 79 23.53 6.65 12.90
CA GLU A 79 23.90 6.26 14.24
C GLU A 79 22.73 5.63 14.98
N HIS A 80 22.99 4.53 15.68
CA HIS A 80 21.96 3.81 16.41
C HIS A 80 21.42 4.67 17.57
N LYS A 81 20.20 5.14 17.43
CA LYS A 81 19.52 5.91 18.46
C LYS A 81 18.73 4.95 19.33
N SER A 82 19.03 4.88 20.62
CA SER A 82 18.23 4.18 21.65
C SER A 82 17.49 2.88 21.22
N SER A 83 17.66 1.81 21.99
CA SER A 83 17.09 0.49 21.77
C SER A 83 15.58 0.34 22.03
N ALA A 84 14.88 1.42 22.41
CA ALA A 84 13.48 1.36 22.80
C ALA A 84 12.49 1.10 21.65
N ARG A 85 12.93 1.23 20.40
CA ARG A 85 12.12 0.98 19.20
C ARG A 85 12.90 0.18 18.19
N THR A 86 12.24 -0.77 17.53
CA THR A 86 12.79 -1.48 16.37
C THR A 86 13.00 -0.52 15.19
N GLU A 87 13.79 -0.92 14.21
CA GLU A 87 13.97 -0.12 12.99
C GLU A 87 12.66 -0.01 12.18
N PHE A 88 11.81 -1.03 12.22
CA PHE A 88 10.52 -1.05 11.54
C PHE A 88 9.49 -0.12 12.21
N GLU A 89 9.44 -0.09 13.55
CA GLU A 89 8.65 0.91 14.30
C GLU A 89 9.09 2.35 13.99
N ARG A 90 10.41 2.56 13.77
CA ARG A 90 10.93 3.87 13.36
C ARG A 90 10.49 4.23 11.96
N ASP A 91 10.46 3.28 11.03
CA ASP A 91 10.02 3.51 9.66
C ASP A 91 8.55 3.90 9.60
N ARG A 92 7.70 3.15 10.31
CA ARG A 92 6.29 3.50 10.48
C ARG A 92 6.12 4.92 11.02
N ALA A 93 6.87 5.29 12.06
CA ALA A 93 6.83 6.63 12.62
C ALA A 93 7.32 7.70 11.61
N ARG A 94 8.35 7.42 10.80
CA ARG A 94 8.83 8.34 9.76
C ARG A 94 7.75 8.63 8.72
N ILE A 95 7.02 7.61 8.29
CA ILE A 95 5.92 7.76 7.33
C ILE A 95 4.77 8.55 7.96
N LEU A 96 4.32 8.19 9.17
CA LEU A 96 3.25 8.89 9.88
C LEU A 96 3.52 10.39 10.07
N HIS A 97 4.79 10.77 10.27
CA HIS A 97 5.20 12.16 10.45
C HIS A 97 5.62 12.84 9.14
N SER A 98 5.56 12.18 8.00
CA SER A 98 5.92 12.76 6.70
C SER A 98 4.93 13.82 6.24
N SER A 99 5.41 14.78 5.46
CA SER A 99 4.54 15.76 4.82
C SER A 99 3.72 15.11 3.70
N ALA A 100 4.26 14.08 3.06
CA ALA A 100 3.61 13.34 2.01
C ALA A 100 2.32 12.66 2.50
N LEU A 101 2.35 12.01 3.68
CA LEU A 101 1.16 11.39 4.24
C LEU A 101 0.08 12.44 4.58
N ARG A 102 0.47 13.56 5.19
CA ARG A 102 -0.49 14.64 5.51
C ARG A 102 -1.17 15.21 4.28
N ARG A 103 -0.46 15.32 3.14
CA ARG A 103 -1.05 15.77 1.88
C ARG A 103 -2.15 14.86 1.33
N LEU A 104 -2.22 13.60 1.77
CA LEU A 104 -3.31 12.70 1.38
C LEU A 104 -4.67 13.15 1.93
N GLY A 105 -4.70 13.95 2.99
CA GLY A 105 -5.92 14.56 3.52
C GLY A 105 -6.59 15.53 2.55
N GLU A 106 -5.81 16.14 1.66
CA GLU A 106 -6.31 17.07 0.63
C GLU A 106 -6.60 16.37 -0.71
N LYS A 107 -6.36 15.06 -0.81
CA LYS A 107 -6.60 14.28 -2.02
C LYS A 107 -7.83 13.39 -1.83
N THR A 108 -8.74 13.45 -2.80
CA THR A 108 -9.97 12.65 -2.78
C THR A 108 -9.69 11.21 -3.18
N GLN A 109 -10.41 10.27 -2.59
CA GLN A 109 -10.41 8.88 -3.06
C GLN A 109 -11.35 8.72 -4.25
N VAL A 110 -12.60 9.19 -4.16
CA VAL A 110 -13.63 9.07 -5.21
C VAL A 110 -14.34 10.39 -5.46
N LEU A 111 -14.80 11.09 -4.42
CA LEU A 111 -15.54 12.36 -4.48
C LEU A 111 -14.77 13.49 -3.79
N GLY A 112 -15.06 14.74 -4.13
CA GLY A 112 -14.41 15.92 -3.53
C GLY A 112 -14.72 16.06 -2.04
N PRO A 113 -13.75 16.42 -1.18
CA PRO A 113 -13.92 16.48 0.28
C PRO A 113 -14.94 17.54 0.76
N ILE A 114 -15.45 18.37 -0.14
CA ILE A 114 -16.42 19.44 0.17
C ILE A 114 -17.87 19.00 -0.08
N SER A 115 -18.10 17.81 -0.64
CA SER A 115 -19.45 17.42 -1.09
C SER A 115 -20.30 16.72 -0.01
N ASP A 116 -19.69 16.15 1.02
CA ASP A 116 -20.39 15.44 2.10
C ASP A 116 -19.44 15.22 3.31
N ASP A 117 -19.96 15.23 4.54
CA ASP A 117 -19.21 14.95 5.77
C ASP A 117 -18.64 13.52 5.84
N PHE A 118 -19.11 12.63 4.96
CA PHE A 118 -18.69 11.23 4.86
C PHE A 118 -17.71 10.94 3.73
N VAL A 119 -17.15 11.96 3.07
CA VAL A 119 -16.22 11.74 1.95
C VAL A 119 -14.89 11.19 2.44
N ARG A 120 -14.55 10.00 1.96
CA ARG A 120 -13.30 9.31 2.24
C ARG A 120 -12.14 10.00 1.51
N THR A 121 -11.22 10.59 2.27
CA THR A 121 -9.95 11.09 1.72
C THR A 121 -8.97 9.93 1.51
N ARG A 122 -7.90 10.16 0.72
CA ARG A 122 -6.83 9.17 0.59
C ARG A 122 -6.10 8.91 1.92
N LEU A 123 -6.06 9.90 2.81
CA LEU A 123 -5.48 9.73 4.14
C LEU A 123 -6.30 8.75 4.99
N THR A 124 -7.62 8.95 5.07
CA THR A 124 -8.49 8.04 5.82
C THR A 124 -8.47 6.64 5.23
N HIS A 125 -8.47 6.52 3.90
CA HIS A 125 -8.30 5.25 3.21
C HIS A 125 -6.99 4.57 3.59
N SER A 126 -5.84 5.26 3.50
CA SER A 126 -4.53 4.68 3.83
C SER A 126 -4.45 4.20 5.29
N LEU A 127 -5.12 4.90 6.22
CA LEU A 127 -5.20 4.47 7.63
C LEU A 127 -6.03 3.19 7.80
N GLU A 128 -7.14 3.05 7.07
CA GLU A 128 -7.96 1.85 7.09
C GLU A 128 -7.25 0.66 6.44
N VAL A 129 -6.58 0.87 5.29
CA VAL A 129 -5.73 -0.14 4.65
C VAL A 129 -4.62 -0.60 5.58
N ALA A 130 -3.98 0.33 6.31
CA ALA A 130 -2.93 0.02 7.27
C ALA A 130 -3.45 -0.82 8.44
N GLN A 131 -4.65 -0.54 8.95
CA GLN A 131 -5.27 -1.34 10.00
C GLN A 131 -5.50 -2.79 9.54
N VAL A 132 -6.10 -2.98 8.37
CA VAL A 132 -6.37 -4.30 7.79
C VAL A 132 -5.07 -5.04 7.49
N GLY A 133 -4.12 -4.36 6.82
CA GLY A 133 -2.83 -4.95 6.47
C GLY A 133 -2.04 -5.39 7.69
N ARG A 134 -2.03 -4.59 8.76
CA ARG A 134 -1.36 -4.93 10.01
C ARG A 134 -1.91 -6.21 10.65
N GLU A 135 -3.23 -6.40 10.63
CA GLU A 135 -3.88 -7.61 11.14
C GLU A 135 -3.51 -8.84 10.29
N LEU A 136 -3.63 -8.70 8.96
CA LEU A 136 -3.22 -9.76 8.03
C LEU A 136 -1.73 -10.11 8.15
N GLY A 137 -0.86 -9.11 8.31
CA GLY A 137 0.57 -9.30 8.49
C GLY A 137 0.90 -10.17 9.69
N LYS A 138 0.26 -9.92 10.84
CA LYS A 138 0.42 -10.75 12.06
C LYS A 138 0.03 -12.20 11.82
N GLU A 139 -1.13 -12.42 11.20
CA GLU A 139 -1.64 -13.77 10.93
C GLU A 139 -0.76 -14.55 9.92
N LEU A 140 -0.14 -13.84 8.98
CA LEU A 140 0.71 -14.41 7.94
C LEU A 140 2.20 -14.49 8.33
N GLY A 141 2.56 -14.06 9.55
CA GLY A 141 3.92 -14.12 10.09
C GLY A 141 4.87 -13.04 9.54
N ALA A 142 4.34 -11.99 8.90
CA ALA A 142 5.10 -10.80 8.55
C ALA A 142 5.22 -9.85 9.75
N ASP A 143 6.25 -8.99 9.75
CA ASP A 143 6.34 -7.93 10.77
C ASP A 143 5.21 -6.90 10.54
N PRO A 144 4.34 -6.70 11.55
CA PRO A 144 3.18 -5.83 11.39
C PRO A 144 3.54 -4.37 11.19
N ASP A 145 4.72 -3.91 11.61
CA ASP A 145 5.15 -2.52 11.40
C ASP A 145 5.69 -2.30 9.98
N VAL A 146 6.28 -3.33 9.36
CA VAL A 146 6.66 -3.29 7.93
C VAL A 146 5.41 -3.23 7.05
N VAL A 147 4.41 -4.07 7.33
CA VAL A 147 3.16 -4.08 6.56
C VAL A 147 2.39 -2.78 6.74
N ASP A 148 2.26 -2.30 7.99
CA ASP A 148 1.60 -1.01 8.31
C ASP A 148 2.28 0.15 7.56
N ALA A 149 3.62 0.21 7.59
CA ALA A 149 4.41 1.20 6.87
C ALA A 149 4.18 1.14 5.34
N ALA A 150 4.13 -0.04 4.75
CA ALA A 150 3.82 -0.23 3.34
C ALA A 150 2.40 0.26 3.00
N CYS A 151 1.42 -0.14 3.80
CA CYS A 151 0.02 0.27 3.64
C CYS A 151 -0.18 1.78 3.77
N LEU A 152 0.46 2.43 4.76
CA LEU A 152 0.43 3.89 4.89
C LEU A 152 1.06 4.61 3.68
N SER A 153 1.99 3.95 3.00
CA SER A 153 2.76 4.56 1.91
C SER A 153 2.18 4.34 0.52
N HIS A 154 1.25 3.40 0.33
CA HIS A 154 0.84 2.93 -1.01
C HIS A 154 0.39 4.06 -1.94
N ASP A 155 -0.25 5.11 -1.39
CA ASP A 155 -0.83 6.23 -2.13
C ASP A 155 -0.01 7.54 -2.07
N LEU A 156 1.19 7.56 -1.43
CA LEU A 156 1.97 8.80 -1.24
C LEU A 156 2.31 9.51 -2.55
N GLY A 157 2.58 8.76 -3.60
CA GLY A 157 2.90 9.28 -4.94
C GLY A 157 1.67 9.57 -5.80
N HIS A 158 0.47 9.24 -5.34
CA HIS A 158 -0.73 9.45 -6.16
C HIS A 158 -1.02 10.96 -6.34
N PRO A 159 -1.30 11.43 -7.57
CA PRO A 159 -1.57 12.84 -7.84
C PRO A 159 -3.00 13.22 -7.45
N PRO A 160 -3.33 14.53 -7.39
CA PRO A 160 -4.71 15.00 -7.36
C PRO A 160 -5.51 14.47 -8.56
N PHE A 161 -6.83 14.36 -8.41
CA PHE A 161 -7.79 13.88 -9.42
C PHE A 161 -7.65 12.40 -9.81
N GLY A 162 -7.05 11.58 -8.94
CA GLY A 162 -6.97 10.13 -9.09
C GLY A 162 -6.31 9.69 -10.41
N HIS A 163 -6.82 8.63 -11.01
CA HIS A 163 -6.28 8.11 -12.27
C HIS A 163 -6.41 9.08 -13.46
N ASN A 164 -7.33 10.05 -13.42
CA ASN A 164 -7.39 11.09 -14.46
C ASN A 164 -6.18 12.02 -14.37
N GLY A 165 -5.81 12.43 -13.14
CA GLY A 165 -4.61 13.21 -12.88
C GLY A 165 -3.34 12.45 -13.25
N GLU A 166 -3.28 11.15 -12.93
CA GLU A 166 -2.15 10.27 -13.29
C GLU A 166 -1.96 10.24 -14.82
N ARG A 167 -3.03 10.02 -15.59
CA ARG A 167 -2.96 10.01 -17.06
C ARG A 167 -2.54 11.38 -17.64
N ALA A 168 -3.06 12.47 -17.08
CA ALA A 168 -2.70 13.82 -17.54
C ALA A 168 -1.22 14.12 -17.26
N LEU A 169 -0.71 13.74 -16.08
CA LEU A 169 0.70 13.90 -15.74
C LEU A 169 1.61 13.00 -16.57
N ASP A 170 1.22 11.75 -16.83
CA ASP A 170 2.00 10.85 -17.68
C ASP A 170 2.15 11.42 -19.10
N ALA A 171 1.06 11.94 -19.68
CA ALA A 171 1.09 12.60 -20.97
C ALA A 171 1.95 13.88 -20.96
N ALA A 172 1.82 14.73 -19.95
CA ALA A 172 2.59 15.96 -19.83
C ALA A 172 4.09 15.71 -19.61
N ALA A 173 4.43 14.63 -18.90
CA ALA A 173 5.80 14.23 -18.57
C ALA A 173 6.42 13.27 -19.61
N ALA A 174 5.75 12.99 -20.73
CA ALA A 174 6.19 11.98 -21.70
C ALA A 174 7.65 12.18 -22.18
N SER A 175 8.07 13.42 -22.36
CA SER A 175 9.44 13.79 -22.80
C SER A 175 10.53 13.48 -21.77
N ILE A 176 10.16 13.30 -20.49
CA ILE A 176 11.09 13.02 -19.37
C ILE A 176 10.88 11.64 -18.76
N GLY A 177 10.19 10.71 -19.45
CA GLY A 177 9.97 9.33 -19.01
C GLY A 177 8.56 9.00 -18.52
N GLY A 178 7.67 10.00 -18.44
CA GLY A 178 6.29 9.83 -18.02
C GLY A 178 6.09 9.93 -16.50
N PHE A 179 4.87 9.60 -16.05
CA PHE A 179 4.50 9.61 -14.64
C PHE A 179 3.78 8.31 -14.28
N GLU A 180 4.09 7.76 -13.10
CA GLU A 180 3.41 6.61 -12.51
C GLU A 180 3.37 6.77 -10.98
N GLY A 181 2.18 6.60 -10.36
CA GLY A 181 1.97 6.85 -8.94
C GLY A 181 2.82 6.00 -8.01
N ASN A 182 3.02 4.71 -8.33
CA ASN A 182 3.85 3.83 -7.49
C ASN A 182 5.35 4.18 -7.60
N ALA A 183 5.83 4.55 -8.79
CA ALA A 183 7.20 5.04 -8.95
C ALA A 183 7.40 6.38 -8.23
N GLN A 184 6.39 7.24 -8.26
CA GLN A 184 6.41 8.47 -7.49
C GLN A 184 6.39 8.22 -5.98
N THR A 185 5.68 7.18 -5.50
CA THR A 185 5.73 6.77 -4.09
C THR A 185 7.15 6.42 -3.67
N LEU A 186 7.85 5.57 -4.41
CA LEU A 186 9.24 5.24 -4.11
C LEU A 186 10.13 6.49 -4.10
N ARG A 187 10.00 7.36 -5.11
CA ARG A 187 10.75 8.63 -5.20
C ARG A 187 10.47 9.55 -4.01
N VAL A 188 9.23 9.64 -3.56
CA VAL A 188 8.87 10.44 -2.38
C VAL A 188 9.61 9.95 -1.14
N VAL A 189 9.57 8.66 -0.85
CA VAL A 189 10.15 8.12 0.39
C VAL A 189 11.68 7.98 0.34
N THR A 190 12.29 7.90 -0.85
CA THR A 190 13.74 7.75 -1.01
C THR A 190 14.48 9.03 -1.36
N ARG A 191 13.76 10.09 -1.78
CA ARG A 191 14.43 11.31 -2.27
C ARG A 191 13.74 12.61 -1.86
N LEU A 192 12.40 12.72 -1.97
CA LEU A 192 11.71 14.01 -1.90
C LEU A 192 11.31 14.44 -0.49
N GLU A 193 11.07 13.51 0.44
CA GLU A 193 10.84 13.87 1.84
C GLU A 193 12.15 14.37 2.48
N PRO A 194 12.18 15.60 3.05
CA PRO A 194 13.43 16.26 3.44
C PRO A 194 13.87 15.82 4.84
N LYS A 195 14.07 14.52 5.09
CA LYS A 195 14.43 14.01 6.42
C LYS A 195 15.91 13.71 6.55
N VAL A 196 16.51 13.04 5.58
CA VAL A 196 17.92 12.62 5.62
C VAL A 196 18.63 13.05 4.34
N ILE A 197 19.80 13.64 4.52
CA ILE A 197 20.74 13.97 3.44
C ILE A 197 21.98 13.13 3.67
N GLY A 198 22.35 12.32 2.68
CA GLY A 198 23.51 11.47 2.70
C GLY A 198 24.82 12.22 2.39
N PRO A 199 25.93 11.49 2.37
CA PRO A 199 27.23 12.03 1.99
C PRO A 199 27.18 12.71 0.62
N GLY A 200 27.89 13.83 0.47
CA GLY A 200 27.90 14.59 -0.77
C GLY A 200 26.61 15.40 -1.04
N GLY A 201 25.72 15.54 -0.06
CA GLY A 201 24.48 16.31 -0.21
C GLY A 201 23.35 15.56 -0.97
N VAL A 202 23.50 14.25 -1.17
CA VAL A 202 22.50 13.44 -1.89
C VAL A 202 21.28 13.17 -0.99
N PRO A 203 20.06 13.56 -1.39
CA PRO A 203 18.86 13.29 -0.60
C PRO A 203 18.62 11.78 -0.45
N ALA A 204 18.24 11.35 0.76
CA ALA A 204 17.86 9.97 1.07
C ALA A 204 16.39 9.85 1.51
N GLY A 205 15.62 10.90 1.34
CA GLY A 205 14.20 10.91 1.69
C GLY A 205 13.95 10.63 3.16
N LEU A 206 13.05 9.71 3.45
CA LEU A 206 12.79 9.20 4.81
C LEU A 206 13.87 8.25 5.31
N ASN A 207 14.73 7.75 4.44
CA ASN A 207 15.77 6.76 4.72
C ASN A 207 15.21 5.54 5.48
N LEU A 208 14.20 4.92 4.90
CA LEU A 208 13.55 3.73 5.44
C LEU A 208 14.47 2.50 5.32
N SER A 209 14.22 1.47 6.11
CA SER A 209 14.94 0.19 6.04
C SER A 209 14.66 -0.54 4.71
N ARG A 210 15.55 -1.47 4.38
CA ARG A 210 15.48 -2.27 3.16
C ARG A 210 14.15 -3.01 3.03
N ALA A 211 13.74 -3.73 4.08
CA ALA A 211 12.47 -4.47 4.08
C ALA A 211 11.27 -3.54 3.86
N THR A 212 11.22 -2.40 4.54
CA THR A 212 10.13 -1.43 4.38
C THR A 212 10.08 -0.85 2.96
N LEU A 213 11.24 -0.53 2.36
CA LEU A 213 11.29 -0.05 0.98
C LEU A 213 10.83 -1.11 -0.02
N ASP A 214 11.19 -2.38 0.19
CA ASP A 214 10.73 -3.49 -0.67
C ASP A 214 9.22 -3.71 -0.54
N ALA A 215 8.69 -3.64 0.69
CA ALA A 215 7.26 -3.77 0.98
C ALA A 215 6.39 -2.68 0.32
N ILE A 216 6.91 -1.48 0.12
CA ILE A 216 6.22 -0.38 -0.58
C ILE A 216 6.12 -0.64 -2.08
N CYS A 217 6.96 -1.50 -2.67
CA CYS A 217 7.02 -1.71 -4.11
C CYS A 217 5.97 -2.69 -4.62
N LYS A 218 4.78 -2.17 -4.97
CA LYS A 218 3.68 -2.95 -5.61
C LYS A 218 4.11 -3.57 -6.96
N TYR A 219 4.96 -2.87 -7.72
CA TYR A 219 5.47 -3.28 -9.03
C TYR A 219 7.00 -3.20 -9.05
N PRO A 220 7.73 -4.21 -8.53
CA PRO A 220 9.18 -4.14 -8.31
C PRO A 220 9.98 -4.23 -9.62
N TRP A 221 9.76 -3.28 -10.52
CA TRP A 221 10.46 -3.13 -11.80
C TRP A 221 10.42 -1.68 -12.31
N VAL A 222 11.35 -1.39 -13.21
CA VAL A 222 11.36 -0.16 -14.02
C VAL A 222 10.32 -0.24 -15.14
N LYS A 223 9.99 0.88 -15.76
CA LYS A 223 9.10 0.92 -16.93
C LYS A 223 9.55 -0.11 -17.98
N SER A 224 8.65 -0.94 -18.46
CA SER A 224 8.89 -2.03 -19.42
C SER A 224 9.82 -3.16 -18.92
N GLY A 225 10.15 -3.21 -17.65
CA GLY A 225 11.04 -4.21 -17.06
C GLY A 225 10.35 -5.33 -16.28
N GLY A 226 9.03 -5.34 -16.24
CA GLY A 226 8.26 -6.36 -15.51
C GLY A 226 8.02 -7.64 -16.32
N PRO A 227 7.48 -8.69 -15.65
CA PRO A 227 7.24 -10.00 -16.28
C PRO A 227 6.17 -9.97 -17.37
N ASP A 228 5.23 -9.03 -17.29
CA ASP A 228 4.23 -8.73 -18.31
C ASP A 228 4.57 -7.38 -18.94
N LEU A 229 4.99 -7.39 -20.20
CA LEU A 229 5.42 -6.17 -20.90
C LEU A 229 4.26 -5.17 -21.05
N ALA A 230 3.05 -5.63 -21.39
CA ALA A 230 1.90 -4.74 -21.59
C ALA A 230 1.48 -4.05 -20.30
N LYS A 231 1.57 -4.74 -19.17
CA LYS A 231 1.31 -4.18 -17.84
C LYS A 231 2.46 -3.27 -17.40
N SER A 232 3.71 -3.69 -17.56
CA SER A 232 4.90 -2.98 -17.05
C SER A 232 5.24 -1.69 -17.82
N THR A 233 4.68 -1.48 -19.02
CA THR A 233 4.74 -0.18 -19.69
C THR A 233 3.94 0.91 -18.97
N ARG A 234 2.90 0.52 -18.23
CA ARG A 234 1.98 1.44 -17.56
C ARG A 234 2.09 1.43 -16.03
N LYS A 235 2.51 0.28 -15.45
CA LYS A 235 2.61 0.07 -14.01
C LYS A 235 4.01 -0.39 -13.64
N PHE A 236 4.73 0.46 -12.90
CA PHE A 236 6.10 0.25 -12.44
C PHE A 236 6.34 1.07 -11.16
N SER A 237 7.29 0.67 -10.33
CA SER A 237 7.58 1.39 -9.08
C SER A 237 8.94 2.10 -9.09
N VAL A 238 9.63 2.15 -10.23
CA VAL A 238 11.00 2.69 -10.27
C VAL A 238 11.22 3.56 -11.49
N TYR A 239 11.57 4.82 -11.25
CA TYR A 239 12.13 5.68 -12.29
C TYR A 239 13.62 5.38 -12.49
N PRO A 240 14.19 5.66 -13.69
CA PRO A 240 15.61 5.40 -13.95
C PRO A 240 16.57 6.02 -12.93
N ASP A 241 16.29 7.24 -12.48
CA ASP A 241 17.11 7.96 -11.50
C ASP A 241 17.12 7.33 -10.10
N ASP A 242 16.12 6.51 -9.79
CA ASP A 242 15.96 5.85 -8.49
C ASP A 242 16.48 4.39 -8.55
N ALA A 243 17.02 3.96 -9.71
CA ALA A 243 17.57 2.62 -9.91
C ALA A 243 18.67 2.23 -8.90
N PRO A 244 19.60 3.11 -8.47
CA PRO A 244 20.61 2.73 -7.49
C PRO A 244 20.05 2.29 -6.15
N VAL A 245 19.12 3.04 -5.56
CA VAL A 245 18.50 2.67 -4.30
C VAL A 245 17.61 1.44 -4.47
N PHE A 246 16.94 1.30 -5.62
CA PHE A 246 16.15 0.12 -5.95
C PHE A 246 17.03 -1.13 -6.05
N ALA A 247 18.15 -1.08 -6.75
CA ALA A 247 19.07 -2.21 -6.85
C ALA A 247 19.62 -2.63 -5.48
N TRP A 248 19.93 -1.67 -4.61
CA TRP A 248 20.36 -1.94 -3.25
C TRP A 248 19.30 -2.61 -2.42
N MET A 249 18.07 -2.08 -2.39
CA MET A 249 17.01 -2.66 -1.56
C MET A 249 16.57 -4.06 -2.03
N ARG A 250 16.79 -4.37 -3.31
CA ARG A 250 16.43 -5.66 -3.92
C ARG A 250 17.57 -6.68 -3.97
N GLN A 251 18.73 -6.41 -3.34
CA GLN A 251 19.83 -7.38 -3.28
C GLN A 251 19.38 -8.70 -2.66
N GLY A 252 19.64 -9.82 -3.34
CA GLY A 252 19.24 -11.15 -2.91
C GLY A 252 17.78 -11.53 -3.19
N THR A 253 16.99 -10.62 -3.72
CA THR A 253 15.56 -10.89 -4.05
C THR A 253 15.42 -11.22 -5.54
N PRO A 254 14.63 -12.24 -5.92
CA PRO A 254 14.38 -12.56 -7.32
C PRO A 254 13.75 -11.38 -8.09
N ALA A 255 14.21 -11.15 -9.32
CA ALA A 255 13.72 -10.06 -10.16
C ALA A 255 12.20 -10.19 -10.40
N GLY A 256 11.50 -9.08 -10.34
CA GLY A 256 10.05 -9.00 -10.61
C GLY A 256 9.14 -9.68 -9.58
N ARG A 257 9.69 -10.31 -8.54
CA ARG A 257 8.90 -10.98 -7.49
C ARG A 257 8.60 -10.01 -6.34
N ARG A 258 7.36 -9.91 -5.92
CA ARG A 258 6.92 -9.14 -4.75
C ARG A 258 7.25 -9.89 -3.47
N CYS A 259 7.67 -9.19 -2.41
CA CYS A 259 7.73 -9.75 -1.06
C CYS A 259 6.30 -10.00 -0.52
N LEU A 260 6.20 -10.71 0.59
CA LEU A 260 4.91 -11.02 1.22
C LEU A 260 4.17 -9.76 1.64
N GLU A 261 4.87 -8.81 2.25
CA GLU A 261 4.32 -7.56 2.76
C GLU A 261 3.72 -6.68 1.65
N ALA A 262 4.38 -6.63 0.47
CA ALA A 262 3.85 -5.94 -0.70
C ALA A 262 2.59 -6.61 -1.25
N GLN A 263 2.45 -7.92 -1.12
CA GLN A 263 1.25 -8.65 -1.49
C GLN A 263 0.11 -8.40 -0.49
N ILE A 264 0.42 -8.36 0.81
CA ILE A 264 -0.55 -8.04 1.88
C ILE A 264 -1.04 -6.60 1.69
N MET A 265 -0.16 -5.65 1.44
CA MET A 265 -0.51 -4.26 1.18
C MET A 265 -1.47 -4.15 -0.02
N ASP A 266 -1.15 -4.81 -1.15
CA ASP A 266 -1.98 -4.84 -2.36
C ASP A 266 -3.37 -5.45 -2.08
N LEU A 267 -3.41 -6.55 -1.31
CA LEU A 267 -4.67 -7.20 -0.91
C LEU A 267 -5.52 -6.34 0.02
N SER A 268 -4.89 -5.54 0.88
CA SER A 268 -5.57 -4.69 1.86
C SER A 268 -6.13 -3.42 1.23
N ASP A 269 -5.52 -2.93 0.13
CA ASP A 269 -5.95 -1.77 -0.65
C ASP A 269 -7.22 -2.08 -1.47
N ASP A 270 -7.33 -3.27 -2.05
CA ASP A 270 -8.49 -3.73 -2.82
C ASP A 270 -9.74 -3.97 -1.94
#